data_5e20f44178d079583f00c68fef72c108
#
_entry.id   5e20f44178d079583f00c68fef72c108
#
_cell.length_a   1.000
_cell.length_b   1.000
_cell.length_c   1.000
_cell.angle_alpha   90.00
_cell.angle_beta   90.00
_cell.angle_gamma   90.00
#
_symmetry.space_group_name_H-M   'P 1'
#
loop_
_entity.id
_entity.type
_entity.pdbx_description
1 polymer ?
#
loop_
_entity_poly.entity_id
_entity_poly.type
_entity_poly.pdbx_seq_one_letter_code
_entity_poly.pdbx_strand_id
1 'polypeptide(L)'
;MAGTKRPYILTDTVVIAASADGEARLQVGSNERFEGHKLLILSTGNFEVRGMKNDSGLPYTNADTGDPLTQAMFPDDFDAGDNTLELDAPLVIEKNDALVVQLTDTSTVSNTVRVVLYGTIEQLPS
;
A
#
# COMPACT_ATOMS: atom_id res chain seq x y z
N MET A 1 6.74 21.54 19.96
CA MET A 1 7.55 20.35 20.23
C MET A 1 7.36 19.34 19.11
N ALA A 2 8.46 18.80 18.60
CA ALA A 2 8.37 17.77 17.57
C ALA A 2 7.75 16.49 18.13
N GLY A 3 7.02 15.77 17.30
CA GLY A 3 6.46 14.49 17.70
C GLY A 3 7.53 13.42 17.84
N THR A 4 7.17 12.35 18.51
CA THR A 4 8.01 11.18 18.69
C THR A 4 7.85 10.25 17.50
N LYS A 5 8.96 9.86 16.88
CA LYS A 5 8.95 8.91 15.76
C LYS A 5 9.36 7.53 16.25
N ARG A 6 8.72 6.51 15.69
CA ARG A 6 9.08 5.12 15.96
C ARG A 6 8.83 4.26 14.73
N PRO A 7 9.49 3.10 14.61
CA PRO A 7 9.16 2.15 13.55
C PRO A 7 7.69 1.72 13.66
N TYR A 8 7.04 1.57 12.51
CA TYR A 8 5.63 1.21 12.48
C TYR A 8 5.29 0.54 11.17
N ILE A 9 4.28 -0.31 11.18
CA ILE A 9 3.83 -1.04 10.01
C ILE A 9 2.33 -0.84 9.86
N LEU A 10 1.91 -0.36 8.69
CA LEU A 10 0.50 -0.29 8.34
C LEU A 10 0.17 -1.47 7.45
N THR A 11 -0.96 -2.11 7.69
CA THR A 11 -1.38 -3.27 6.91
C THR A 11 -2.88 -3.29 6.73
N ASP A 12 -3.33 -3.81 5.61
CA ASP A 12 -4.74 -4.08 5.33
C ASP A 12 -4.85 -5.30 4.43
N THR A 13 -5.89 -6.10 4.65
CA THR A 13 -6.15 -7.30 3.88
C THR A 13 -7.51 -7.17 3.21
N VAL A 14 -7.57 -7.47 1.92
CA VAL A 14 -8.82 -7.42 1.16
C VAL A 14 -9.00 -8.73 0.39
N VAL A 15 -10.25 -9.19 0.31
CA VAL A 15 -10.60 -10.34 -0.53
C VAL A 15 -11.27 -9.79 -1.78
N ILE A 16 -10.71 -10.14 -2.94
CA ILE A 16 -11.21 -9.68 -4.23
C ILE A 16 -11.79 -10.88 -4.97
N ALA A 17 -13.03 -10.75 -5.46
CA ALA A 17 -13.66 -11.79 -6.25
C ALA A 17 -12.89 -11.99 -7.56
N ALA A 18 -13.05 -13.16 -8.18
CA ALA A 18 -12.36 -13.50 -9.43
C ALA A 18 -12.58 -12.43 -10.49
N SER A 19 -11.50 -11.94 -11.08
CA SER A 19 -11.50 -10.91 -12.14
C SER A 19 -12.18 -9.60 -11.74
N ALA A 20 -12.33 -9.33 -10.44
CA ALA A 20 -12.98 -8.12 -9.94
C ALA A 20 -11.95 -7.11 -9.42
N ASP A 21 -12.46 -5.93 -9.11
CA ASP A 21 -11.68 -4.85 -8.50
C ASP A 21 -11.89 -4.82 -6.99
N GLY A 22 -10.88 -4.32 -6.29
CA GLY A 22 -10.97 -4.08 -4.84
C GLY A 22 -9.95 -3.04 -4.44
N GLU A 23 -9.99 -2.65 -3.17
CA GLU A 23 -9.00 -1.70 -2.67
C GLU A 23 -8.62 -2.01 -1.23
N ALA A 24 -7.35 -1.80 -0.93
CA ALA A 24 -6.82 -1.84 0.43
C ALA A 24 -6.64 -0.42 0.92
N ARG A 25 -6.84 -0.20 2.22
CA ARG A 25 -6.81 1.12 2.81
C ARG A 25 -5.94 1.12 4.06
N LEU A 26 -4.87 1.89 4.02
CA LEU A 26 -3.94 2.04 5.14
C LEU A 26 -4.21 3.40 5.79
N GLN A 27 -4.89 3.40 6.92
CA GLN A 27 -5.41 4.59 7.58
C GLN A 27 -4.48 5.08 8.67
N VAL A 28 -4.27 6.39 8.72
CA VAL A 28 -3.50 7.07 9.77
C VAL A 28 -4.46 7.86 10.66
N GLY A 29 -4.19 7.88 11.95
CA GLY A 29 -5.05 8.54 12.93
C GLY A 29 -4.97 10.06 12.92
N SER A 30 -5.76 10.68 13.81
CA SER A 30 -5.91 12.13 13.83
C SER A 30 -4.69 12.89 14.36
N ASN A 31 -3.86 12.21 15.15
CA ASN A 31 -2.67 12.82 15.73
C ASN A 31 -1.40 12.12 15.27
N GLU A 32 -1.43 11.55 14.07
CA GLU A 32 -0.33 10.75 13.56
C GLU A 32 0.01 11.15 12.13
N ARG A 33 1.28 10.94 11.78
CA ARG A 33 1.79 11.10 10.43
C ARG A 33 2.71 9.92 10.15
N PHE A 34 2.54 9.30 8.99
CA PHE A 34 3.30 8.11 8.63
C PHE A 34 4.19 8.37 7.43
N GLU A 35 5.43 7.87 7.50
CA GLU A 35 6.35 7.88 6.37
C GLU A 35 6.69 6.44 6.00
N GLY A 36 6.26 6.00 4.82
CA GLY A 36 6.49 4.65 4.33
C GLY A 36 7.72 4.58 3.45
N HIS A 37 8.51 3.52 3.62
CA HIS A 37 9.77 3.32 2.89
C HIS A 37 9.76 2.06 2.03
N LYS A 38 8.98 1.05 2.43
CA LYS A 38 8.89 -0.22 1.70
C LYS A 38 7.45 -0.67 1.61
N LEU A 39 7.04 -1.08 0.42
CA LEU A 39 5.71 -1.61 0.18
C LEU A 39 5.82 -3.10 -0.12
N LEU A 40 5.05 -3.89 0.59
CA LEU A 40 4.94 -5.33 0.39
C LEU A 40 3.51 -5.66 0.01
N ILE A 41 3.32 -6.47 -1.02
CA ILE A 41 2.00 -6.97 -1.38
C ILE A 41 2.06 -8.49 -1.45
N LEU A 42 1.27 -9.14 -0.60
CA LEU A 42 1.13 -10.59 -0.56
C LEU A 42 -0.23 -10.97 -1.12
N SER A 43 -0.28 -12.02 -1.93
CA SER A 43 -1.55 -12.44 -2.52
C SER A 43 -1.60 -13.94 -2.71
N THR A 44 -2.81 -14.48 -2.80
CA THR A 44 -3.02 -15.90 -3.12
C THR A 44 -3.14 -16.13 -4.62
N GLY A 45 -3.23 -15.08 -5.42
CA GLY A 45 -3.30 -15.17 -6.89
C GLY A 45 -2.73 -13.93 -7.54
N ASN A 46 -2.76 -13.90 -8.86
CA ASN A 46 -2.24 -12.79 -9.64
C ASN A 46 -3.08 -11.53 -9.47
N PHE A 47 -2.43 -10.38 -9.49
CA PHE A 47 -3.11 -9.09 -9.33
C PHE A 47 -2.38 -8.01 -10.11
N GLU A 48 -3.07 -6.87 -10.28
CA GLU A 48 -2.48 -5.63 -10.76
C GLU A 48 -2.84 -4.51 -9.80
N VAL A 49 -1.94 -3.54 -9.64
CA VAL A 49 -2.24 -2.30 -8.93
C VAL A 49 -2.64 -1.27 -9.95
N ARG A 50 -3.91 -0.85 -9.93
CA ARG A 50 -4.45 0.13 -10.86
C ARG A 50 -4.18 1.55 -10.42
N GLY A 51 -3.90 1.77 -9.16
CA GLY A 51 -3.57 3.08 -8.66
C GLY A 51 -3.26 3.05 -7.17
N MET A 52 -2.47 4.03 -6.74
CA MET A 52 -2.23 4.31 -5.33
C MET A 52 -2.41 5.80 -5.14
N LYS A 53 -3.27 6.17 -4.21
CA LYS A 53 -3.56 7.58 -3.95
C LYS A 53 -3.89 7.76 -2.48
N ASN A 54 -3.84 9.01 -2.01
CA ASN A 54 -4.35 9.28 -0.68
C ASN A 54 -5.87 9.43 -0.72
N ASP A 55 -6.49 9.53 0.44
CA ASP A 55 -7.94 9.62 0.57
C ASP A 55 -8.50 10.89 -0.04
N SER A 56 -7.72 11.95 -0.11
CA SER A 56 -8.11 13.20 -0.76
C SER A 56 -7.89 13.20 -2.26
N GLY A 57 -7.32 12.13 -2.82
CA GLY A 57 -7.22 11.94 -4.26
C GLY A 57 -5.86 12.25 -4.88
N LEU A 58 -4.85 12.60 -4.07
CA LEU A 58 -3.50 12.84 -4.57
C LEU A 58 -2.84 11.52 -4.97
N PRO A 59 -2.52 11.33 -6.26
CA PRO A 59 -1.95 10.06 -6.70
C PRO A 59 -0.47 9.93 -6.38
N TYR A 60 -0.04 8.69 -6.11
CA TYR A 60 1.36 8.34 -5.93
C TYR A 60 1.90 7.53 -7.12
N THR A 61 1.05 7.25 -8.09
CA THR A 61 1.41 6.56 -9.33
C THR A 61 0.50 7.07 -10.43
N ASN A 62 0.96 6.99 -11.67
CA ASN A 62 0.14 7.34 -12.83
C ASN A 62 -0.57 6.12 -13.44
N ALA A 63 -0.71 5.04 -12.70
CA ALA A 63 -1.30 3.79 -13.22
C ALA A 63 -2.76 3.98 -13.68
N ASP A 64 -3.48 4.96 -13.12
CA ASP A 64 -4.85 5.29 -13.53
C ASP A 64 -4.93 5.73 -15.00
N THR A 65 -3.94 6.49 -15.43
CA THR A 65 -3.90 7.09 -16.78
C THR A 65 -2.82 6.48 -17.65
N GLY A 66 -1.91 5.73 -17.05
CA GLY A 66 -0.86 4.98 -17.73
C GLY A 66 -1.12 3.48 -17.63
N ASP A 67 -0.06 2.71 -17.58
CA ASP A 67 -0.16 1.27 -17.43
C ASP A 67 -0.29 0.88 -15.96
N PRO A 68 -1.09 -0.14 -15.62
CA PRO A 68 -1.16 -0.63 -14.26
C PRO A 68 0.17 -1.24 -13.82
N LEU A 69 0.40 -1.23 -12.50
CA LEU A 69 1.56 -1.90 -11.93
C LEU A 69 1.24 -3.38 -11.81
N THR A 70 2.01 -4.22 -12.50
CA THR A 70 1.76 -5.66 -12.49
C THR A 70 2.43 -6.32 -11.29
N GLN A 71 1.98 -7.52 -10.96
CA GLN A 71 2.54 -8.31 -9.87
C GLN A 71 4.06 -8.51 -10.04
N ALA A 72 4.53 -8.58 -11.28
CA ALA A 72 5.96 -8.76 -11.57
C ALA A 72 6.82 -7.58 -11.10
N MET A 73 6.21 -6.40 -10.92
CA MET A 73 6.91 -5.22 -10.41
C MET A 73 7.11 -5.25 -8.90
N PHE A 74 6.39 -6.14 -8.22
CA PHE A 74 6.55 -6.39 -6.79
C PHE A 74 7.28 -7.73 -6.67
N PRO A 75 8.58 -7.72 -6.38
CA PRO A 75 9.37 -8.95 -6.41
C PRO A 75 8.75 -10.04 -5.55
N ASP A 76 8.54 -11.19 -6.14
CA ASP A 76 7.97 -12.36 -5.47
C ASP A 76 9.07 -13.42 -5.38
N ASP A 77 10.05 -13.15 -4.56
CA ASP A 77 11.12 -14.08 -4.31
C ASP A 77 10.92 -14.70 -2.93
N PHE A 78 10.16 -15.76 -2.89
CA PHE A 78 9.89 -16.47 -1.65
C PHE A 78 11.14 -17.00 -0.99
N ASP A 79 12.13 -17.40 -1.78
CA ASP A 79 13.39 -17.92 -1.25
C ASP A 79 14.20 -16.83 -0.56
N ALA A 80 14.16 -15.63 -1.08
CA ALA A 80 14.80 -14.48 -0.45
C ALA A 80 13.90 -13.81 0.60
N GLY A 81 12.61 -14.14 0.61
CA GLY A 81 11.64 -13.53 1.53
C GLY A 81 11.44 -12.05 1.27
N ASP A 82 11.66 -11.60 0.03
CA ASP A 82 11.69 -10.18 -0.28
C ASP A 82 10.71 -9.84 -1.41
N ASN A 83 9.43 -9.69 -1.03
CA ASN A 83 8.37 -9.24 -1.92
C ASN A 83 8.15 -7.74 -1.76
N THR A 84 9.20 -6.97 -1.50
CA THR A 84 9.06 -5.55 -1.18
C THR A 84 9.50 -4.67 -2.34
N LEU A 85 8.79 -3.56 -2.49
CA LEU A 85 9.18 -2.45 -3.35
C LEU A 85 9.76 -1.36 -2.46
N GLU A 86 11.03 -1.06 -2.65
CA GLU A 86 11.67 0.03 -1.93
C GLU A 86 11.35 1.36 -2.63
N LEU A 87 11.01 2.37 -1.84
CA LEU A 87 10.66 3.67 -2.35
C LEU A 87 11.88 4.60 -2.25
N ASP A 88 12.21 5.28 -3.35
CA ASP A 88 13.34 6.21 -3.39
C ASP A 88 13.13 7.40 -2.46
N ALA A 89 11.88 7.80 -2.28
CA ALA A 89 11.50 8.83 -1.33
C ALA A 89 10.38 8.30 -0.45
N PRO A 90 10.25 8.75 0.80
CA PRO A 90 9.19 8.25 1.67
C PRO A 90 7.82 8.63 1.14
N LEU A 91 6.88 7.68 1.22
CA LEU A 91 5.47 7.90 0.94
C LEU A 91 4.84 8.42 2.23
N VAL A 92 4.39 9.66 2.23
CA VAL A 92 3.88 10.32 3.43
C VAL A 92 2.37 10.25 3.45
N ILE A 93 1.83 9.77 4.59
CA ILE A 93 0.39 9.78 4.84
C ILE A 93 0.15 10.75 6.01
N GLU A 94 -0.54 11.84 5.73
CA GLU A 94 -0.81 12.88 6.71
C GLU A 94 -1.91 12.45 7.69
N LYS A 95 -2.09 13.22 8.75
CA LYS A 95 -3.11 12.92 9.75
C LYS A 95 -4.50 12.82 9.11
N ASN A 96 -5.29 11.89 9.60
CA ASN A 96 -6.64 11.60 9.12
C ASN A 96 -6.73 11.14 7.67
N ASP A 97 -5.59 10.95 7.02
CA ASP A 97 -5.55 10.51 5.63
C ASP A 97 -5.25 9.01 5.57
N ALA A 98 -5.29 8.45 4.38
CA ALA A 98 -5.05 7.04 4.15
C ALA A 98 -4.38 6.85 2.80
N LEU A 99 -3.59 5.77 2.69
CA LEU A 99 -3.16 5.28 1.40
C LEU A 99 -4.20 4.28 0.91
N VAL A 100 -4.76 4.55 -0.28
CA VAL A 100 -5.72 3.65 -0.93
C VAL A 100 -5.00 2.99 -2.10
N VAL A 101 -4.89 1.66 -2.05
CA VAL A 101 -4.27 0.86 -3.11
C VAL A 101 -5.39 0.19 -3.87
N GLN A 102 -5.57 0.58 -5.14
CA GLN A 102 -6.61 0.04 -6.00
C GLN A 102 -6.07 -1.17 -6.73
N LEU A 103 -6.75 -2.30 -6.58
CA LEU A 103 -6.29 -3.60 -7.05
C LEU A 103 -7.31 -4.21 -8.00
N THR A 104 -6.81 -4.99 -8.95
CA THR A 104 -7.63 -5.83 -9.81
C THR A 104 -7.11 -7.27 -9.74
N ASP A 105 -8.00 -8.21 -9.52
CA ASP A 105 -7.65 -9.62 -9.60
C ASP A 105 -7.50 -10.01 -11.07
N THR A 106 -6.34 -10.56 -11.42
CA THR A 106 -6.07 -11.06 -12.78
C THR A 106 -6.06 -12.58 -12.84
N SER A 107 -6.46 -13.22 -11.74
CA SER A 107 -6.61 -14.67 -11.70
C SER A 107 -8.05 -15.07 -12.03
N THR A 108 -8.33 -16.37 -12.03
CA THR A 108 -9.67 -16.89 -12.32
C THR A 108 -10.42 -17.31 -11.05
N VAL A 109 -9.84 -17.06 -9.88
CA VAL A 109 -10.41 -17.43 -8.59
C VAL A 109 -10.33 -16.23 -7.66
N SER A 110 -11.06 -16.25 -6.55
CA SER A 110 -10.97 -15.17 -5.58
C SER A 110 -9.54 -15.09 -5.02
N ASN A 111 -9.13 -13.88 -4.70
CA ASN A 111 -7.76 -13.54 -4.32
C ASN A 111 -7.77 -12.80 -3.00
N THR A 112 -6.98 -13.25 -2.05
CA THR A 112 -6.77 -12.53 -0.80
C THR A 112 -5.46 -11.76 -0.93
N VAL A 113 -5.54 -10.43 -0.85
CA VAL A 113 -4.39 -9.55 -1.02
C VAL A 113 -4.15 -8.80 0.28
N ARG A 114 -2.92 -8.85 0.77
CA ARG A 114 -2.50 -8.08 1.94
C ARG A 114 -1.47 -7.05 1.51
N VAL A 115 -1.76 -5.79 1.80
CA VAL A 115 -0.84 -4.68 1.53
C VAL A 115 -0.19 -4.28 2.86
N VAL A 116 1.13 -4.17 2.86
CA VAL A 116 1.90 -3.84 4.05
C VAL A 116 2.86 -2.71 3.69
N LEU A 117 2.84 -1.65 4.49
CA LEU A 117 3.74 -0.52 4.30
C LEU A 117 4.61 -0.38 5.55
N TYR A 118 5.92 -0.54 5.36
CA TYR A 118 6.91 -0.42 6.43
C TYR A 118 7.44 1.00 6.48
N GLY A 119 7.53 1.56 7.66
CA GLY A 119 8.07 2.90 7.80
C GLY A 119 8.14 3.37 9.23
N THR A 120 7.90 4.65 9.42
CA THR A 120 7.90 5.28 10.75
C THR A 120 6.61 6.04 10.94
N ILE A 121 6.11 6.02 12.16
CA ILE A 121 4.97 6.84 12.54
C ILE A 121 5.44 7.93 13.49
N GLU A 122 4.92 9.12 13.30
CA GLU A 122 5.19 10.26 14.16
C GLU A 122 3.94 10.62 14.92
N GLN A 123 4.05 10.67 16.26
CA GLN A 123 2.96 11.13 17.10
C GLN A 123 3.00 12.65 17.10
N LEU A 124 1.97 13.28 16.58
CA LEU A 124 1.90 14.74 16.49
C LEU A 124 1.41 15.33 17.79
N PRO A 125 1.81 16.57 18.13
CA PRO A 125 1.24 17.27 19.27
C PRO A 125 -0.25 17.49 19.05
N SER A 126 -1.01 17.30 20.11
CA SER A 126 -2.47 17.53 20.07
C SER A 126 -2.82 18.98 20.38
#